data_c50e6d10388b26397693d7196828d429
#
_entry.id   c50e6d10388b26397693d7196828d429
#
_cell.length_a   1.000
_cell.length_b   1.000
_cell.length_c   1.000
_cell.angle_alpha   90.00
_cell.angle_beta   90.00
_cell.angle_gamma   90.00
#
_symmetry.space_group_name_H-M   'P 1'
#
loop_
_entity.id
_entity.type
_entity.pdbx_description
1 polymer ?
#
loop_
_entity_poly.entity_id
_entity_poly.type
_entity_poly.pdbx_seq_one_letter_code
_entity_poly.pdbx_strand_id
1 'polypeptide(L)'
;MPIALPVDDEANDLLSRNPLALLIGMLLDQQIPLERAFSAPADLVRRLGHEPTAQELADFDPGELVAIFSQRPALHRFPKAMAARVQVLARIIVDDYDGDAAAVWTTATSGAELLTRVSALPGFGAAKARIFVALLGKQLGVRPDGWREASVPFSAEGSYISVADIVDEDSLGKVRSYKQQLKATAKGGAVSDKASAVNDKAGS
;
A
#
# COMPACT_ATOMS: atom_id res chain seq x y z
N MET A 1 17.66 4.44 3.98
CA MET A 1 17.33 5.79 3.47
C MET A 1 15.89 6.08 3.88
N PRO A 2 15.50 7.32 4.12
CA PRO A 2 14.10 7.64 4.38
C PRO A 2 13.23 7.37 3.14
N ILE A 3 11.97 7.08 3.36
CA ILE A 3 10.96 6.99 2.30
C ILE A 3 10.79 8.38 1.68
N ALA A 4 10.76 8.44 0.35
CA ALA A 4 10.62 9.70 -0.40
C ALA A 4 9.41 9.59 -1.34
N LEU A 5 8.21 9.64 -0.79
CA LEU A 5 6.96 9.65 -1.56
C LEU A 5 6.50 11.09 -1.83
N PRO A 6 5.60 11.30 -2.81
CA PRO A 6 5.08 12.63 -3.16
C PRO A 6 4.02 13.10 -2.14
N VAL A 7 4.43 13.19 -0.89
CA VAL A 7 3.68 13.69 0.26
C VAL A 7 4.55 14.72 1.00
N ASP A 8 3.99 15.41 2.00
CA ASP A 8 4.76 16.37 2.79
C ASP A 8 5.86 15.68 3.63
N ASP A 9 6.81 16.48 4.13
CA ASP A 9 7.98 15.98 4.88
C ASP A 9 7.55 15.29 6.17
N GLU A 10 6.49 15.77 6.85
CA GLU A 10 5.95 15.17 8.07
C GLU A 10 5.42 13.75 7.80
N ALA A 11 4.69 13.57 6.70
CA ALA A 11 4.19 12.27 6.31
C ALA A 11 5.33 11.32 5.89
N ASN A 12 6.33 11.80 5.12
CA ASN A 12 7.49 11.00 4.76
C ASN A 12 8.32 10.58 5.98
N ASP A 13 8.52 11.48 6.95
CA ASP A 13 9.21 11.15 8.20
C ASP A 13 8.44 10.09 8.99
N LEU A 14 7.12 10.27 9.16
CA LEU A 14 6.27 9.30 9.84
C LEU A 14 6.34 7.92 9.18
N LEU A 15 6.18 7.85 7.86
CA LEU A 15 6.23 6.58 7.10
C LEU A 15 7.60 5.90 7.21
N SER A 16 8.68 6.68 7.34
CA SER A 16 10.04 6.15 7.43
C SER A 16 10.36 5.54 8.78
N ARG A 17 9.81 6.10 9.87
CA ARG A 17 10.14 5.71 11.26
C ARG A 17 9.06 4.89 11.96
N ASN A 18 7.81 4.95 11.48
CA ASN A 18 6.68 4.25 12.08
C ASN A 18 6.17 3.12 11.17
N PRO A 19 6.50 1.85 11.47
CA PRO A 19 6.09 0.68 10.70
C PRO A 19 4.57 0.53 10.55
N LEU A 20 3.82 0.83 11.60
CA LEU A 20 2.35 0.76 11.57
C LEU A 20 1.76 1.80 10.62
N ALA A 21 2.29 3.03 10.63
CA ALA A 21 1.88 4.08 9.71
C ALA A 21 2.17 3.69 8.25
N LEU A 22 3.31 3.05 7.98
CA LEU A 22 3.65 2.55 6.64
C LEU A 22 2.67 1.46 6.16
N LEU A 23 2.34 0.50 7.03
CA LEU A 23 1.34 -0.53 6.72
C LEU A 23 -0.04 0.08 6.46
N ILE A 24 -0.46 1.07 7.26
CA ILE A 24 -1.73 1.77 7.05
C ILE A 24 -1.73 2.52 5.71
N GLY A 25 -0.68 3.28 5.40
CA GLY A 25 -0.55 3.97 4.11
C GLY A 25 -0.67 3.02 2.93
N MET A 26 0.04 1.90 2.98
CA MET A 26 0.00 0.88 1.93
C MET A 26 -1.36 0.17 1.87
N LEU A 27 -2.02 -0.08 3.00
CA LEU A 27 -3.39 -0.62 3.03
C LEU A 27 -4.34 0.33 2.31
N LEU A 28 -4.26 1.63 2.58
CA LEU A 28 -5.14 2.66 2.03
C LEU A 28 -4.86 2.95 0.54
N ASP A 29 -3.70 2.57 -0.01
CA ASP A 29 -3.37 2.76 -1.43
C ASP A 29 -4.21 1.86 -2.33
N GLN A 30 -5.49 2.15 -2.41
CA GLN A 30 -6.46 1.48 -3.28
C GLN A 30 -7.59 2.43 -3.70
N GLN A 31 -7.80 2.58 -5.01
CA GLN A 31 -8.88 3.39 -5.58
C GLN A 31 -8.87 4.89 -5.19
N ILE A 32 -7.78 5.40 -4.69
CA ILE A 32 -7.51 6.82 -4.43
C ILE A 32 -6.12 7.20 -4.96
N PRO A 33 -5.80 8.49 -5.11
CA PRO A 33 -4.44 8.92 -5.44
C PRO A 33 -3.44 8.46 -4.38
N LEU A 34 -2.24 8.09 -4.83
CA LEU A 34 -1.13 7.63 -3.99
C LEU A 34 -0.81 8.65 -2.89
N GLU A 35 -0.75 9.93 -3.25
CA GLU A 35 -0.48 11.02 -2.33
C GLU A 35 -1.50 11.03 -1.17
N ARG A 36 -2.78 10.81 -1.49
CA ARG A 36 -3.83 10.76 -0.47
C ARG A 36 -3.69 9.56 0.46
N ALA A 37 -3.34 8.39 -0.11
CA ALA A 37 -3.18 7.17 0.66
C ALA A 37 -2.03 7.27 1.66
N PHE A 38 -0.88 7.83 1.24
CA PHE A 38 0.31 7.93 2.07
C PHE A 38 0.36 9.17 2.96
N SER A 39 -0.46 10.19 2.72
CA SER A 39 -0.68 11.29 3.68
C SER A 39 -1.68 10.90 4.79
N ALA A 40 -2.57 9.94 4.55
CA ALA A 40 -3.62 9.59 5.48
C ALA A 40 -3.15 9.13 6.87
N PRO A 41 -2.02 8.40 7.03
CA PRO A 41 -1.49 8.09 8.38
C PRO A 41 -1.12 9.33 9.19
N ALA A 42 -0.49 10.35 8.59
CA ALA A 42 -0.18 11.62 9.27
C ALA A 42 -1.47 12.39 9.61
N ASP A 43 -2.46 12.41 8.71
CA ASP A 43 -3.78 12.96 9.00
C ASP A 43 -4.46 12.23 10.17
N LEU A 44 -4.33 10.90 10.28
CA LEU A 44 -4.87 10.12 11.39
C LEU A 44 -4.20 10.53 12.72
N VAL A 45 -2.87 10.63 12.74
CA VAL A 45 -2.09 11.09 13.91
C VAL A 45 -2.54 12.49 14.34
N ARG A 46 -2.70 13.44 13.39
CA ARG A 46 -3.19 14.80 13.71
C ARG A 46 -4.59 14.81 14.29
N ARG A 47 -5.48 13.92 13.86
CA ARG A 47 -6.85 13.81 14.39
C ARG A 47 -6.93 13.17 15.75
N LEU A 48 -6.05 12.22 16.05
CA LEU A 48 -5.93 11.59 17.36
C LEU A 48 -5.14 12.44 18.36
N GLY A 49 -4.27 13.33 17.87
CA GLY A 49 -3.35 14.14 18.69
C GLY A 49 -2.08 13.40 19.12
N HIS A 50 -1.91 12.16 18.70
CA HIS A 50 -0.73 11.33 18.98
C HIS A 50 -0.62 10.18 17.96
N GLU A 51 0.54 9.51 17.94
CA GLU A 51 0.74 8.30 17.14
C GLU A 51 0.07 7.10 17.83
N PRO A 52 -0.97 6.49 17.23
CA PRO A 52 -1.64 5.36 17.86
C PRO A 52 -0.79 4.11 17.84
N THR A 53 -0.87 3.30 18.88
CA THR A 53 -0.35 1.94 18.88
C THR A 53 -1.26 0.97 18.13
N ALA A 54 -0.76 -0.22 17.78
CA ALA A 54 -1.59 -1.26 17.21
C ALA A 54 -2.70 -1.70 18.18
N GLN A 55 -2.39 -1.80 19.49
CA GLN A 55 -3.37 -2.14 20.52
C GLN A 55 -4.49 -1.11 20.59
N GLU A 56 -4.16 0.18 20.58
CA GLU A 56 -5.15 1.25 20.61
C GLU A 56 -6.09 1.20 19.40
N LEU A 57 -5.54 1.07 18.18
CA LEU A 57 -6.37 0.97 16.97
C LEU A 57 -7.23 -0.31 16.96
N ALA A 58 -6.70 -1.41 17.48
CA ALA A 58 -7.43 -2.67 17.56
C ALA A 58 -8.62 -2.59 18.52
N ASP A 59 -8.48 -1.86 19.63
CA ASP A 59 -9.50 -1.71 20.68
C ASP A 59 -10.37 -0.46 20.52
N PHE A 60 -10.08 0.37 19.50
CA PHE A 60 -10.83 1.60 19.25
C PHE A 60 -12.33 1.31 19.01
N ASP A 61 -13.20 2.19 19.49
CA ASP A 61 -14.63 2.07 19.16
C ASP A 61 -14.82 2.17 17.63
N PRO A 62 -15.45 1.18 16.99
CA PRO A 62 -15.57 1.16 15.53
C PRO A 62 -16.34 2.37 14.97
N GLY A 63 -17.34 2.89 15.70
CA GLY A 63 -18.11 4.05 15.28
C GLY A 63 -17.29 5.34 15.34
N GLU A 64 -16.52 5.51 16.40
CA GLU A 64 -15.62 6.66 16.59
C GLU A 64 -14.49 6.62 15.52
N LEU A 65 -13.89 5.46 15.28
CA LEU A 65 -12.86 5.32 14.25
C LEU A 65 -13.42 5.67 12.86
N VAL A 66 -14.62 5.21 12.52
CA VAL A 66 -15.33 5.60 11.29
C VAL A 66 -15.57 7.10 11.24
N ALA A 67 -15.95 7.74 12.33
CA ALA A 67 -16.15 9.18 12.40
C ALA A 67 -14.84 9.93 12.10
N ILE A 68 -13.71 9.50 12.70
CA ILE A 68 -12.39 10.05 12.44
C ILE A 68 -12.01 9.89 10.96
N PHE A 69 -12.20 8.72 10.36
CA PHE A 69 -11.90 8.47 8.94
C PHE A 69 -12.76 9.31 8.00
N SER A 70 -13.98 9.66 8.41
CA SER A 70 -14.99 10.41 7.62
C SER A 70 -14.87 11.91 7.74
N GLN A 71 -14.15 12.46 8.73
CA GLN A 71 -13.91 13.90 8.86
C GLN A 71 -13.34 14.47 7.57
N ARG A 72 -13.83 15.62 7.13
CA ARG A 72 -13.38 16.22 5.87
C ARG A 72 -12.07 17.01 6.05
N PRO A 73 -11.12 16.81 5.12
CA PRO A 73 -11.13 15.88 3.97
C PRO A 73 -11.00 14.42 4.43
N ALA A 74 -11.91 13.53 4.01
CA ALA A 74 -11.92 12.14 4.46
C ALA A 74 -10.59 11.42 4.19
N LEU A 75 -10.16 10.53 5.11
CA LEU A 75 -8.88 9.80 4.96
C LEU A 75 -8.89 8.90 3.74
N HIS A 76 -10.06 8.40 3.34
CA HIS A 76 -10.23 7.56 2.18
C HIS A 76 -11.60 7.78 1.52
N ARG A 77 -11.74 7.43 0.23
CA ARG A 77 -13.00 7.45 -0.51
C ARG A 77 -14.10 6.59 0.13
N PHE A 78 -13.69 5.48 0.79
CA PHE A 78 -14.57 4.55 1.49
C PHE A 78 -14.20 4.50 2.98
N PRO A 79 -14.47 5.56 3.76
CA PRO A 79 -13.92 5.70 5.12
C PRO A 79 -14.37 4.58 6.04
N LYS A 80 -15.65 4.17 6.02
CA LYS A 80 -16.17 3.08 6.85
C LYS A 80 -15.46 1.74 6.60
N ALA A 81 -15.29 1.36 5.33
CA ALA A 81 -14.65 0.11 4.99
C ALA A 81 -13.15 0.12 5.33
N MET A 82 -12.47 1.27 5.17
CA MET A 82 -11.05 1.39 5.44
C MET A 82 -10.76 1.49 6.93
N ALA A 83 -11.57 2.17 7.72
CA ALA A 83 -11.48 2.16 9.18
C ALA A 83 -11.56 0.74 9.73
N ALA A 84 -12.55 -0.04 9.28
CA ALA A 84 -12.68 -1.44 9.68
C ALA A 84 -11.46 -2.28 9.28
N ARG A 85 -10.90 -2.07 8.07
CA ARG A 85 -9.69 -2.80 7.63
C ARG A 85 -8.44 -2.42 8.42
N VAL A 86 -8.28 -1.14 8.77
CA VAL A 86 -7.19 -0.68 9.65
C VAL A 86 -7.31 -1.32 11.03
N GLN A 87 -8.52 -1.44 11.56
CA GLN A 87 -8.75 -2.11 12.84
C GLN A 87 -8.40 -3.61 12.78
N VAL A 88 -8.79 -4.30 11.70
CA VAL A 88 -8.39 -5.71 11.48
C VAL A 88 -6.89 -5.86 11.33
N LEU A 89 -6.23 -4.95 10.57
CA LEU A 89 -4.77 -4.92 10.46
C LEU A 89 -4.13 -4.78 11.85
N ALA A 90 -4.59 -3.81 12.62
CA ALA A 90 -4.08 -3.56 13.97
C ALA A 90 -4.25 -4.78 14.89
N ARG A 91 -5.39 -5.48 14.81
CA ARG A 91 -5.64 -6.71 15.57
C ARG A 91 -4.64 -7.81 15.20
N ILE A 92 -4.38 -8.03 13.92
CA ILE A 92 -3.36 -8.99 13.47
C ILE A 92 -1.97 -8.62 13.99
N ILE A 93 -1.62 -7.33 13.99
CA ILE A 93 -0.32 -6.89 14.53
C ILE A 93 -0.23 -7.16 16.04
N VAL A 94 -1.33 -6.99 16.77
CA VAL A 94 -1.36 -7.33 18.20
C VAL A 94 -1.24 -8.83 18.42
N ASP A 95 -2.06 -9.62 17.73
CA ASP A 95 -2.23 -11.05 18.02
C ASP A 95 -1.04 -11.89 17.51
N ASP A 96 -0.47 -11.54 16.35
CA ASP A 96 0.57 -12.34 15.68
C ASP A 96 1.99 -11.77 15.84
N TYR A 97 2.11 -10.50 16.24
CA TYR A 97 3.39 -9.76 16.28
C TYR A 97 3.58 -8.97 17.58
N ASP A 98 2.87 -9.30 18.65
CA ASP A 98 2.99 -8.65 19.98
C ASP A 98 2.85 -7.11 19.93
N GLY A 99 2.07 -6.59 18.98
CA GLY A 99 1.90 -5.15 18.77
C GLY A 99 3.02 -4.46 17.99
N ASP A 100 4.10 -5.16 17.65
CA ASP A 100 5.21 -4.63 16.84
C ASP A 100 4.99 -4.84 15.34
N ALA A 101 4.55 -3.79 14.66
CA ALA A 101 4.35 -3.81 13.23
C ALA A 101 5.65 -4.08 12.42
N ALA A 102 6.82 -3.71 12.96
CA ALA A 102 8.10 -4.00 12.31
C ALA A 102 8.39 -5.49 12.27
N ALA A 103 7.91 -6.26 13.25
CA ALA A 103 8.14 -7.69 13.35
C ALA A 103 7.63 -8.47 12.11
N VAL A 104 6.65 -7.93 11.38
CA VAL A 104 6.19 -8.51 10.10
C VAL A 104 7.36 -8.78 9.15
N TRP A 105 8.36 -7.88 9.12
CA TRP A 105 9.51 -8.01 8.22
C TRP A 105 10.85 -8.21 8.91
N THR A 106 11.04 -7.70 10.13
CA THR A 106 12.34 -7.78 10.81
C THR A 106 12.66 -9.20 11.29
N THR A 107 11.64 -10.01 11.55
CA THR A 107 11.77 -11.40 11.99
C THR A 107 11.57 -12.41 10.86
N ALA A 108 11.32 -11.96 9.63
CA ALA A 108 11.23 -12.86 8.47
C ALA A 108 12.61 -13.34 8.05
N THR A 109 12.78 -14.66 7.92
CA THR A 109 14.06 -15.31 7.62
C THR A 109 14.36 -15.40 6.12
N SER A 110 13.32 -15.22 5.28
CA SER A 110 13.45 -15.26 3.82
C SER A 110 12.44 -14.31 3.13
N GLY A 111 12.72 -13.97 1.87
CA GLY A 111 11.79 -13.20 1.05
C GLY A 111 10.46 -13.91 0.81
N ALA A 112 10.46 -15.23 0.69
CA ALA A 112 9.25 -16.02 0.55
C ALA A 112 8.38 -15.97 1.82
N GLU A 113 9.00 -16.08 2.99
CA GLU A 113 8.31 -15.92 4.27
C GLU A 113 7.75 -14.49 4.43
N LEU A 114 8.57 -13.48 4.13
CA LEU A 114 8.14 -12.08 4.15
C LEU A 114 6.92 -11.86 3.25
N LEU A 115 6.96 -12.36 2.02
CA LEU A 115 5.82 -12.26 1.09
C LEU A 115 4.56 -12.95 1.64
N THR A 116 4.73 -14.12 2.27
CA THR A 116 3.61 -14.86 2.88
C THR A 116 2.97 -14.06 4.01
N ARG A 117 3.77 -13.52 4.93
CA ARG A 117 3.30 -12.67 6.05
C ARG A 117 2.55 -11.43 5.55
N VAL A 118 3.15 -10.71 4.59
CA VAL A 118 2.53 -9.51 4.00
C VAL A 118 1.24 -9.86 3.27
N SER A 119 1.19 -10.98 2.54
CA SER A 119 -0.01 -11.42 1.82
C SER A 119 -1.18 -11.82 2.74
N ALA A 120 -0.89 -12.16 3.99
CA ALA A 120 -1.91 -12.46 5.00
C ALA A 120 -2.58 -11.21 5.57
N LEU A 121 -1.98 -10.02 5.38
CA LEU A 121 -2.53 -8.77 5.90
C LEU A 121 -3.77 -8.31 5.10
N PRO A 122 -4.76 -7.68 5.74
CA PRO A 122 -5.98 -7.24 5.09
C PRO A 122 -5.68 -6.17 4.02
N GLY A 123 -6.20 -6.39 2.82
CA GLY A 123 -5.99 -5.47 1.69
C GLY A 123 -4.67 -5.62 0.94
N PHE A 124 -3.84 -6.60 1.30
CA PHE A 124 -2.61 -6.94 0.60
C PHE A 124 -2.83 -8.14 -0.33
N GLY A 125 -3.49 -7.92 -1.45
CA GLY A 125 -3.55 -8.94 -2.51
C GLY A 125 -2.17 -9.19 -3.13
N ALA A 126 -2.03 -10.27 -3.93
CA ALA A 126 -0.76 -10.77 -4.45
C ALA A 126 0.16 -9.71 -5.08
N ALA A 127 -0.39 -8.79 -5.88
CA ALA A 127 0.41 -7.72 -6.50
C ALA A 127 0.88 -6.69 -5.46
N LYS A 128 -0.01 -6.25 -4.56
CA LYS A 128 0.30 -5.27 -3.52
C LYS A 128 1.33 -5.81 -2.53
N ALA A 129 1.22 -7.07 -2.13
CA ALA A 129 2.19 -7.71 -1.25
C ALA A 129 3.60 -7.70 -1.87
N ARG A 130 3.74 -8.05 -3.14
CA ARG A 130 5.02 -7.97 -3.87
C ARG A 130 5.55 -6.55 -3.99
N ILE A 131 4.69 -5.58 -4.26
CA ILE A 131 5.06 -4.15 -4.29
C ILE A 131 5.59 -3.72 -2.92
N PHE A 132 4.94 -4.13 -1.83
CA PHE A 132 5.37 -3.77 -0.49
C PHE A 132 6.71 -4.41 -0.12
N VAL A 133 6.92 -5.70 -0.43
CA VAL A 133 8.22 -6.36 -0.27
C VAL A 133 9.32 -5.64 -1.06
N ALA A 134 9.02 -5.23 -2.30
CA ALA A 134 9.96 -4.45 -3.12
C ALA A 134 10.26 -3.07 -2.49
N LEU A 135 9.25 -2.38 -1.95
CA LEU A 135 9.41 -1.09 -1.26
C LEU A 135 10.31 -1.24 -0.03
N LEU A 136 10.06 -2.23 0.80
CA LEU A 136 10.89 -2.55 1.96
C LEU A 136 12.35 -2.79 1.56
N GLY A 137 12.59 -3.59 0.52
CA GLY A 137 13.94 -3.92 0.04
C GLY A 137 14.67 -2.76 -0.62
N LYS A 138 13.96 -1.96 -1.44
CA LYS A 138 14.55 -0.83 -2.19
C LYS A 138 14.78 0.39 -1.32
N GLN A 139 13.80 0.77 -0.50
CA GLN A 139 13.84 2.04 0.24
C GLN A 139 14.25 1.88 1.71
N LEU A 140 13.85 0.82 2.38
CA LEU A 140 14.16 0.62 3.80
C LEU A 140 15.30 -0.38 4.07
N GLY A 141 15.85 -0.99 3.03
CA GLY A 141 16.98 -1.91 3.17
C GLY A 141 16.64 -3.25 3.81
N VAL A 142 15.37 -3.61 3.90
CA VAL A 142 14.89 -4.92 4.39
C VAL A 142 15.07 -5.96 3.28
N ARG A 143 16.11 -6.75 3.36
CA ARG A 143 16.56 -7.64 2.28
C ARG A 143 16.84 -9.06 2.76
N PRO A 144 15.85 -9.80 3.29
CA PRO A 144 16.04 -11.20 3.62
C PRO A 144 16.36 -11.99 2.34
N ASP A 145 17.02 -13.12 2.48
CA ASP A 145 17.42 -13.95 1.33
C ASP A 145 16.24 -14.27 0.43
N GLY A 146 16.40 -14.08 -0.89
CA GLY A 146 15.35 -14.29 -1.88
C GLY A 146 14.27 -13.17 -1.95
N TRP A 147 14.48 -12.01 -1.35
CA TRP A 147 13.50 -10.92 -1.38
C TRP A 147 13.21 -10.40 -2.80
N ARG A 148 14.26 -10.40 -3.68
CA ARG A 148 14.08 -9.96 -5.07
C ARG A 148 13.17 -10.91 -5.84
N GLU A 149 13.42 -12.20 -5.73
CA GLU A 149 12.64 -13.26 -6.36
C GLU A 149 11.19 -13.24 -5.88
N ALA A 150 10.98 -13.07 -4.59
CA ALA A 150 9.67 -13.00 -3.97
C ALA A 150 8.85 -11.78 -4.46
N SER A 151 9.50 -10.70 -4.87
CA SER A 151 8.85 -9.44 -5.25
C SER A 151 8.89 -9.11 -6.74
N VAL A 152 9.30 -10.06 -7.61
CA VAL A 152 9.23 -9.90 -9.07
C VAL A 152 7.79 -9.56 -9.51
N PRO A 153 7.61 -8.60 -10.45
CA PRO A 153 8.62 -7.84 -11.21
C PRO A 153 9.07 -6.54 -10.51
N PHE A 154 8.56 -6.23 -9.32
CA PHE A 154 8.71 -4.92 -8.66
C PHE A 154 10.10 -4.69 -8.02
N SER A 155 10.88 -5.75 -7.85
CA SER A 155 12.26 -5.70 -7.33
C SER A 155 13.31 -5.36 -8.39
N ALA A 156 12.98 -5.35 -9.68
CA ALA A 156 13.92 -5.08 -10.75
C ALA A 156 14.61 -3.72 -10.56
N GLU A 157 15.93 -3.69 -10.75
CA GLU A 157 16.70 -2.43 -10.71
C GLU A 157 16.38 -1.57 -11.92
N GLY A 158 16.29 -0.24 -11.70
CA GLY A 158 15.94 0.70 -12.77
C GLY A 158 14.51 0.59 -13.29
N SER A 159 13.65 -0.20 -12.64
CA SER A 159 12.22 -0.21 -12.94
C SER A 159 11.52 1.05 -12.40
N TYR A 160 10.42 1.43 -13.08
CA TYR A 160 9.55 2.53 -12.66
C TYR A 160 8.08 2.09 -12.78
N ILE A 161 7.72 1.00 -12.10
CA ILE A 161 6.42 0.34 -12.29
C ILE A 161 5.50 0.41 -11.06
N SER A 162 6.05 0.80 -9.91
CA SER A 162 5.29 0.82 -8.64
C SER A 162 5.76 1.92 -7.70
N VAL A 163 5.06 2.06 -6.56
CA VAL A 163 5.45 2.97 -5.46
C VAL A 163 6.84 2.64 -4.91
N ALA A 164 7.30 1.40 -5.01
CA ALA A 164 8.63 0.99 -4.56
C ALA A 164 9.78 1.70 -5.31
N ASP A 165 9.50 2.26 -6.48
CA ASP A 165 10.46 2.91 -7.37
C ASP A 165 10.49 4.45 -7.23
N ILE A 166 9.60 5.02 -6.40
CA ILE A 166 9.47 6.47 -6.24
C ILE A 166 10.44 6.94 -5.16
N VAL A 167 11.44 7.70 -5.57
CA VAL A 167 12.46 8.30 -4.67
C VAL A 167 12.63 9.80 -4.88
N ASP A 168 12.03 10.36 -5.95
CA ASP A 168 12.03 11.76 -6.32
C ASP A 168 10.92 12.09 -7.34
N GLU A 169 10.83 13.34 -7.77
CA GLU A 169 9.85 13.80 -8.77
C GLU A 169 10.03 13.12 -10.16
N ASP A 170 11.26 12.85 -10.58
CA ASP A 170 11.53 12.21 -11.88
C ASP A 170 11.01 10.77 -11.88
N SER A 171 11.35 10.00 -10.85
CA SER A 171 10.86 8.62 -10.68
C SER A 171 9.34 8.56 -10.54
N LEU A 172 8.73 9.51 -9.83
CA LEU A 172 7.27 9.65 -9.76
C LEU A 172 6.65 9.86 -11.15
N GLY A 173 7.23 10.76 -11.96
CA GLY A 173 6.80 11.01 -13.33
C GLY A 173 6.84 9.75 -14.19
N LYS A 174 7.91 8.97 -14.09
CA LYS A 174 8.08 7.70 -14.80
C LYS A 174 7.05 6.64 -14.37
N VAL A 175 6.82 6.48 -13.06
CA VAL A 175 5.81 5.56 -12.53
C VAL A 175 4.39 5.95 -12.98
N ARG A 176 4.06 7.25 -12.98
CA ARG A 176 2.76 7.74 -13.49
C ARG A 176 2.58 7.43 -14.97
N SER A 177 3.60 7.68 -15.79
CA SER A 177 3.59 7.39 -17.22
C SER A 177 3.38 5.90 -17.50
N TYR A 178 4.07 5.02 -16.78
CA TYR A 178 3.89 3.58 -16.88
C TYR A 178 2.45 3.16 -16.54
N LYS A 179 1.90 3.66 -15.43
CA LYS A 179 0.51 3.37 -15.03
C LYS A 179 -0.53 3.87 -16.05
N GLN A 180 -0.27 5.00 -16.72
CA GLN A 180 -1.12 5.50 -17.80
C GLN A 180 -1.07 4.60 -19.03
N GLN A 181 0.10 4.15 -19.43
CA GLN A 181 0.28 3.22 -20.56
C GLN A 181 -0.46 1.90 -20.31
N LEU A 182 -0.33 1.32 -19.11
CA LEU A 182 -1.07 0.10 -18.75
C LEU A 182 -2.59 0.27 -18.82
N LYS A 183 -3.12 1.42 -18.40
CA LYS A 183 -4.55 1.71 -18.51
C LYS A 183 -5.01 1.88 -19.98
N ALA A 184 -4.17 2.46 -20.82
CA ALA A 184 -4.46 2.65 -22.24
C ALA A 184 -4.50 1.30 -22.98
N THR A 185 -3.51 0.43 -22.75
CA THR A 185 -3.47 -0.91 -23.34
C THR A 185 -4.63 -1.80 -22.87
N ALA A 186 -4.99 -1.74 -21.59
CA ALA A 186 -6.15 -2.47 -21.07
C ALA A 186 -7.47 -2.01 -21.68
N LYS A 187 -7.62 -0.70 -21.96
CA LYS A 187 -8.80 -0.17 -22.67
C LYS A 187 -8.81 -0.53 -24.14
N GLY A 188 -7.67 -0.50 -24.81
CA GLY A 188 -7.53 -0.87 -26.23
C GLY A 188 -7.83 -2.36 -26.48
N GLY A 189 -7.38 -3.25 -25.61
CA GLY A 189 -7.68 -4.70 -25.69
C GLY A 189 -9.18 -4.99 -25.50
N ALA A 190 -9.84 -4.30 -24.57
CA ALA A 190 -11.29 -4.48 -24.33
C ALA A 190 -12.18 -3.97 -25.50
N VAL A 191 -11.67 -3.04 -26.31
CA VAL A 191 -12.38 -2.55 -27.52
C VAL A 191 -12.23 -3.54 -28.67
N SER A 192 -11.06 -4.19 -28.81
CA SER A 192 -10.80 -5.20 -29.83
C SER A 192 -11.68 -6.46 -29.65
N ASP A 193 -11.81 -6.94 -28.40
CA ASP A 193 -12.66 -8.11 -28.09
C ASP A 193 -14.15 -7.85 -28.34
N LYS A 194 -14.62 -6.62 -28.08
CA LYS A 194 -16.01 -6.24 -28.39
C LYS A 194 -16.28 -6.11 -29.90
N ALA A 195 -15.30 -5.65 -30.66
CA ALA A 195 -15.44 -5.55 -32.12
C ALA A 195 -15.47 -6.93 -32.80
N SER A 196 -14.70 -7.90 -32.29
CA SER A 196 -14.71 -9.28 -32.79
C SER A 196 -16.02 -10.00 -32.48
N ALA A 197 -16.62 -9.76 -31.29
CA ALA A 197 -17.88 -10.39 -30.88
C ALA A 197 -19.12 -9.85 -31.62
N VAL A 198 -19.04 -8.66 -32.21
CA VAL A 198 -20.15 -8.06 -33.01
C VAL A 198 -20.14 -8.61 -34.46
N ASN A 199 -18.97 -8.94 -35.00
CA ASN A 199 -18.87 -9.48 -36.37
C ASN A 199 -19.33 -10.95 -36.49
N ASP A 200 -19.25 -11.75 -35.45
CA ASP A 200 -19.70 -13.14 -35.43
C ASP A 200 -21.23 -13.29 -35.36
N LYS A 201 -21.98 -12.23 -34.99
CA LYS A 201 -23.43 -12.26 -34.95
C LYS A 201 -24.14 -11.75 -36.21
N ALA A 202 -23.39 -11.25 -37.17
CA ALA A 202 -23.94 -10.75 -38.45
C ALA A 202 -23.81 -11.74 -39.61
N GLY A 203 -23.37 -12.96 -39.35
CA GLY A 203 -23.09 -14.03 -40.34
C GLY A 203 -23.88 -15.32 -40.16
N SER A 204 -25.10 -15.26 -39.57
CA SER A 204 -25.98 -16.43 -39.49
C SER A 204 -27.41 -16.07 -39.87
#